data_6563da57f60d967fe8f5381dd1637728
#
_entry.id   6563da57f60d967fe8f5381dd1637728
#
_cell.length_a   1.000
_cell.length_b   1.000
_cell.length_c   1.000
_cell.angle_alpha   90.00
_cell.angle_beta   90.00
_cell.angle_gamma   90.00
#
_symmetry.space_group_name_H-M   'P 1'
#
loop_
_entity.id
_entity.type
_entity.pdbx_description
1 polymer ?
#
loop_
_entity_poly.entity_id
_entity_poly.type
_entity_poly.pdbx_seq_one_letter_code
_entity_poly.pdbx_strand_id
1 'polypeptide(L)'
;FAYGLGGTAFGITPPPGIVSAKITCKNRGSIREANVEMVAQNKFQFELIELAYLKLGYIMMLEWGWDKYIKDVNKETGEVEISNMSQTIIEKSWFDEQKSYTQRYMLNLIDDMRIEKRGNYDGFFGKVSNFSWKINTDGSYSISIDLITLGSVIESMKVNLTEGTIQDTAVIKAA
;
A
#
# COMPACT_ATOMS: atom_id res chain seq x y z
N PHE A 1 8.51 25.06 -4.28
CA PHE A 1 7.19 25.50 -3.84
C PHE A 1 6.31 24.27 -3.69
N ALA A 2 5.88 23.98 -2.46
CA ALA A 2 4.92 22.90 -2.22
C ALA A 2 3.51 23.42 -2.52
N TYR A 3 3.02 23.15 -3.70
CA TYR A 3 1.60 23.37 -3.99
C TYR A 3 0.82 22.16 -3.52
N GLY A 4 -0.16 22.39 -2.65
CA GLY A 4 -1.13 21.35 -2.31
C GLY A 4 -2.01 20.98 -3.49
N LEU A 5 -2.71 19.87 -3.42
CA LEU A 5 -3.75 19.52 -4.37
C LEU A 5 -4.80 20.64 -4.39
N GLY A 6 -5.14 21.11 -5.58
CA GLY A 6 -6.01 22.27 -5.79
C GLY A 6 -5.29 23.52 -6.30
N GLY A 7 -3.95 23.51 -6.37
CA GLY A 7 -3.13 24.57 -6.92
C GLY A 7 -3.27 25.90 -6.17
N THR A 8 -3.03 27.01 -6.87
CA THR A 8 -3.04 28.36 -6.31
C THR A 8 -4.44 28.88 -5.94
N ALA A 9 -5.50 28.26 -6.44
CA ALA A 9 -6.88 28.68 -6.15
C ALA A 9 -7.26 28.53 -4.68
N PHE A 10 -6.60 27.62 -3.96
CA PHE A 10 -6.83 27.34 -2.53
C PHE A 10 -5.69 27.84 -1.62
N GLY A 11 -4.83 28.71 -2.15
CA GLY A 11 -3.65 29.21 -1.44
C GLY A 11 -2.50 28.22 -1.38
N ILE A 12 -1.44 28.59 -0.64
CA ILE A 12 -0.28 27.73 -0.44
C ILE A 12 -0.62 26.78 0.72
N THR A 13 -1.19 25.64 0.39
CA THR A 13 -1.49 24.57 1.37
C THR A 13 -0.52 23.41 1.17
N PRO A 14 0.02 22.80 2.24
CA PRO A 14 0.82 21.60 2.11
C PRO A 14 0.04 20.47 1.39
N PRO A 15 0.70 19.61 0.61
CA PRO A 15 0.03 18.45 0.04
C PRO A 15 -0.48 17.52 1.14
N PRO A 16 -1.54 16.75 0.88
CA PRO A 16 -1.94 15.69 1.77
C PRO A 16 -0.85 14.62 1.80
N GLY A 17 -0.75 13.89 2.89
CA GLY A 17 0.29 12.89 3.02
C GLY A 17 0.01 11.84 4.07
N ILE A 18 0.82 10.78 4.03
CA ILE A 18 0.84 9.73 5.04
C ILE A 18 1.62 10.27 6.24
N VAL A 19 1.00 10.25 7.42
CA VAL A 19 1.60 10.63 8.70
C VAL A 19 2.29 9.44 9.33
N SER A 20 1.62 8.29 9.31
CA SER A 20 2.16 7.03 9.81
C SER A 20 1.62 5.84 9.03
N ALA A 21 2.40 4.76 8.98
CA ALA A 21 1.95 3.48 8.48
C ALA A 21 2.48 2.38 9.40
N LYS A 22 1.57 1.64 10.02
CA LYS A 22 1.90 0.51 10.88
C LYS A 22 1.56 -0.78 10.15
N ILE A 23 2.57 -1.58 9.81
CA ILE A 23 2.42 -2.86 9.15
C ILE A 23 2.65 -3.98 10.13
N THR A 24 1.72 -4.92 10.23
CA THR A 24 1.80 -6.11 11.08
C THR A 24 1.82 -7.34 10.18
N CYS A 25 2.91 -8.12 10.28
CA CYS A 25 3.06 -9.38 9.56
C CYS A 25 2.75 -10.55 10.49
N LYS A 26 1.80 -11.40 10.09
CA LYS A 26 1.40 -12.61 10.80
C LYS A 26 1.73 -13.84 9.95
N ASN A 27 1.77 -15.03 10.56
CA ASN A 27 2.00 -16.29 9.86
C ASN A 27 3.20 -16.27 8.91
N ARG A 28 4.38 -15.86 9.42
CA ARG A 28 5.62 -15.70 8.64
C ARG A 28 5.50 -14.75 7.45
N GLY A 29 4.60 -13.75 7.54
CA GLY A 29 4.44 -12.73 6.50
C GLY A 29 3.40 -13.05 5.42
N SER A 30 2.71 -14.20 5.50
CA SER A 30 1.63 -14.54 4.57
C SER A 30 0.39 -13.67 4.79
N ILE A 31 0.14 -13.26 6.02
CA ILE A 31 -0.93 -12.34 6.38
C ILE A 31 -0.31 -11.02 6.79
N ARG A 32 -0.72 -9.94 6.14
CA ARG A 32 -0.30 -8.59 6.44
C ARG A 32 -1.51 -7.73 6.70
N GLU A 33 -1.43 -6.99 7.77
CA GLU A 33 -2.40 -5.96 8.14
C GLU A 33 -1.66 -4.63 8.17
N ALA A 34 -2.26 -3.58 7.68
CA ALA A 34 -1.70 -2.24 7.81
C ALA A 34 -2.76 -1.27 8.29
N ASN A 35 -2.35 -0.37 9.17
CA ASN A 35 -3.08 0.83 9.51
C ASN A 35 -2.29 2.02 8.95
N VAL A 36 -2.92 2.80 8.10
CA VAL A 36 -2.32 3.96 7.43
C VAL A 36 -3.05 5.21 7.91
N GLU A 37 -2.30 6.11 8.53
CA GLU A 37 -2.80 7.41 8.93
C GLU A 37 -2.39 8.48 7.93
N MET A 38 -3.35 9.27 7.50
CA MET A 38 -3.17 10.33 6.51
C MET A 38 -3.72 11.65 7.05
N VAL A 39 -3.20 12.75 6.51
CA VAL A 39 -3.72 14.09 6.78
C VAL A 39 -4.10 14.80 5.48
N ALA A 40 -5.26 15.43 5.47
CA ALA A 40 -5.66 16.38 4.43
C ALA A 40 -5.83 17.76 5.07
N GLN A 41 -5.26 18.80 4.43
CA GLN A 41 -5.20 20.15 4.98
C GLN A 41 -6.48 20.96 4.75
N ASN A 42 -7.30 20.54 3.80
CA ASN A 42 -8.55 21.19 3.47
C ASN A 42 -9.59 20.20 2.94
N LYS A 43 -10.82 20.66 2.79
CA LYS A 43 -11.95 19.86 2.32
C LYS A 43 -11.71 19.29 0.91
N PHE A 44 -11.12 20.06 0.01
CA PHE A 44 -10.85 19.60 -1.37
C PHE A 44 -9.90 18.40 -1.40
N GLN A 45 -8.81 18.46 -0.62
CA GLN A 45 -7.88 17.33 -0.49
C GLN A 45 -8.56 16.12 0.14
N PHE A 46 -9.42 16.35 1.15
CA PHE A 46 -10.19 15.27 1.78
C PHE A 46 -11.13 14.59 0.78
N GLU A 47 -11.88 15.34 -0.02
CA GLU A 47 -12.78 14.79 -1.04
C GLU A 47 -12.05 13.94 -2.09
N LEU A 48 -10.83 14.34 -2.48
CA LEU A 48 -9.99 13.54 -3.38
C LEU A 48 -9.55 12.21 -2.72
N ILE A 49 -9.13 12.27 -1.46
CA ILE A 49 -8.75 11.07 -0.69
C ILE A 49 -9.96 10.17 -0.49
N GLU A 50 -11.12 10.73 -0.14
CA GLU A 50 -12.36 9.98 0.03
C GLU A 50 -12.72 9.23 -1.25
N LEU A 51 -12.68 9.92 -2.38
CA LEU A 51 -13.00 9.33 -3.68
C LEU A 51 -12.06 8.17 -4.04
N ALA A 52 -10.75 8.32 -3.77
CA ALA A 52 -9.72 7.38 -4.19
C ALA A 52 -9.53 6.21 -3.21
N TYR A 53 -9.66 6.45 -1.90
CA TYR A 53 -9.18 5.51 -0.89
C TYR A 53 -10.21 5.09 0.15
N LEU A 54 -11.22 5.92 0.46
CA LEU A 54 -12.17 5.62 1.55
C LEU A 54 -13.37 4.81 1.05
N LYS A 55 -13.10 3.64 0.49
CA LYS A 55 -14.15 2.72 0.03
C LYS A 55 -13.85 1.31 0.50
N LEU A 56 -14.76 0.73 1.27
CA LEU A 56 -14.65 -0.64 1.75
C LEU A 56 -14.54 -1.61 0.56
N GLY A 57 -13.62 -2.52 0.69
CA GLY A 57 -13.42 -3.56 -0.31
C GLY A 57 -12.50 -3.18 -1.47
N TYR A 58 -12.10 -1.93 -1.63
CA TYR A 58 -11.13 -1.54 -2.64
C TYR A 58 -9.77 -2.14 -2.33
N ILE A 59 -9.07 -2.48 -3.40
CA ILE A 59 -7.70 -3.01 -3.31
C ILE A 59 -6.75 -1.82 -3.44
N MET A 60 -5.86 -1.69 -2.46
CA MET A 60 -4.81 -0.71 -2.44
C MET A 60 -3.45 -1.39 -2.44
N MET A 61 -2.50 -0.79 -3.12
CA MET A 61 -1.10 -1.13 -2.99
C MET A 61 -0.45 -0.21 -1.96
N LEU A 62 0.19 -0.81 -0.96
CA LEU A 62 1.04 -0.11 -0.01
C LEU A 62 2.47 -0.58 -0.21
N GLU A 63 3.36 0.36 -0.47
CA GLU A 63 4.79 0.10 -0.61
C GLU A 63 5.60 1.01 0.30
N TRP A 64 6.72 0.50 0.79
CA TRP A 64 7.64 1.24 1.65
C TRP A 64 9.07 0.75 1.45
N GLY A 65 10.02 1.58 1.82
CA GLY A 65 11.41 1.22 1.67
C GLY A 65 12.35 2.29 2.20
N TRP A 66 13.63 1.98 2.14
CA TRP A 66 14.71 2.88 2.48
C TRP A 66 15.65 3.02 1.29
N ASP A 67 15.81 4.24 0.80
CA ASP A 67 16.82 4.54 -0.21
C ASP A 67 18.16 4.83 0.47
N LYS A 68 19.22 4.39 -0.19
CA LYS A 68 20.57 4.79 0.21
C LYS A 68 20.80 6.22 -0.26
N TYR A 69 21.17 7.10 0.66
CA TYR A 69 21.56 8.47 0.31
C TYR A 69 22.80 8.48 -0.61
N ILE A 70 23.75 7.57 -0.35
CA ILE A 70 24.93 7.36 -1.17
C ILE A 70 24.71 6.10 -1.99
N LYS A 71 24.67 6.25 -3.32
CA LYS A 71 24.50 5.13 -4.26
C LYS A 71 25.80 4.39 -4.46
N ASP A 72 26.87 5.12 -4.77
CA ASP A 72 28.21 4.58 -4.93
C ASP A 72 29.27 5.64 -4.61
N VAL A 73 30.49 5.17 -4.36
CA VAL A 73 31.67 6.02 -4.19
C VAL A 73 32.67 5.59 -5.23
N ASN A 74 33.03 6.48 -6.13
CA ASN A 74 34.09 6.22 -7.08
C ASN A 74 35.41 6.02 -6.33
N LYS A 75 35.96 4.83 -6.39
CA LYS A 75 37.17 4.45 -5.63
C LYS A 75 38.43 5.15 -6.10
N GLU A 76 38.43 5.68 -7.34
CA GLU A 76 39.58 6.35 -7.92
C GLU A 76 39.58 7.86 -7.67
N THR A 77 38.40 8.50 -7.76
CA THR A 77 38.27 9.95 -7.62
C THR A 77 37.76 10.38 -6.25
N GLY A 78 37.19 9.45 -5.46
CA GLY A 78 36.53 9.76 -4.20
C GLY A 78 35.17 10.45 -4.35
N GLU A 79 34.70 10.64 -5.58
CA GLU A 79 33.40 11.27 -5.83
C GLU A 79 32.26 10.41 -5.35
N VAL A 80 31.29 11.04 -4.72
CA VAL A 80 30.11 10.38 -4.16
C VAL A 80 28.94 10.55 -5.11
N GLU A 81 28.43 9.45 -5.64
CA GLU A 81 27.18 9.44 -6.41
C GLU A 81 25.99 9.41 -5.41
N ILE A 82 25.20 10.46 -5.43
CA ILE A 82 24.00 10.58 -4.60
C ILE A 82 22.85 9.87 -5.30
N SER A 83 22.13 9.02 -4.57
CA SER A 83 20.93 8.38 -5.09
C SER A 83 19.84 9.43 -5.35
N ASN A 84 19.32 9.47 -6.56
CA ASN A 84 18.08 10.17 -6.85
C ASN A 84 16.91 9.42 -6.21
N MET A 85 16.16 10.12 -5.39
CA MET A 85 15.15 9.59 -4.47
C MET A 85 14.11 8.69 -5.12
N SER A 86 13.72 7.69 -4.32
CA SER A 86 12.54 6.83 -4.40
C SER A 86 12.25 6.16 -5.75
N GLN A 87 12.71 4.93 -5.87
CA GLN A 87 12.18 4.03 -6.88
C GLN A 87 10.97 3.29 -6.27
N THR A 88 9.79 3.86 -6.45
CA THR A 88 8.53 3.16 -6.23
C THR A 88 8.14 2.39 -7.48
N ILE A 89 7.37 1.32 -7.33
CA ILE A 89 6.85 0.58 -8.49
C ILE A 89 5.87 1.46 -9.27
N ILE A 90 5.13 2.33 -8.57
CA ILE A 90 4.16 3.23 -9.17
C ILE A 90 4.88 4.43 -9.75
N GLU A 91 5.14 4.39 -11.03
CA GLU A 91 5.72 5.47 -11.80
C GLU A 91 4.65 6.23 -12.58
N LYS A 92 4.96 7.47 -12.97
CA LYS A 92 4.05 8.30 -13.77
C LYS A 92 3.64 7.64 -15.08
N SER A 93 4.54 6.90 -15.72
CA SER A 93 4.31 6.15 -16.96
C SER A 93 3.14 5.15 -16.86
N TRP A 94 2.84 4.67 -15.67
CA TRP A 94 1.72 3.74 -15.46
C TRP A 94 0.36 4.39 -15.69
N PHE A 95 0.25 5.68 -15.40
CA PHE A 95 -0.97 6.44 -15.58
C PHE A 95 -1.10 6.99 -17.01
N ASP A 96 0.02 7.20 -17.69
CA ASP A 96 0.04 7.79 -19.03
C ASP A 96 -0.22 6.76 -20.15
N GLU A 97 0.08 5.47 -19.93
CA GLU A 97 0.07 4.45 -20.98
C GLU A 97 -1.25 3.69 -21.15
N GLN A 98 -2.28 3.97 -20.39
CA GLN A 98 -3.57 3.24 -20.39
C GLN A 98 -3.42 1.71 -20.32
N LYS A 99 -2.34 1.21 -19.75
CA LYS A 99 -2.08 -0.22 -19.60
C LYS A 99 -2.81 -0.76 -18.37
N SER A 100 -3.45 -1.90 -18.55
CA SER A 100 -4.03 -2.67 -17.45
C SER A 100 -3.01 -3.70 -16.97
N TYR A 101 -2.61 -3.61 -15.71
CA TYR A 101 -1.69 -4.57 -15.10
C TYR A 101 -2.46 -5.61 -14.30
N THR A 102 -2.10 -6.90 -14.48
CA THR A 102 -2.70 -7.96 -13.67
C THR A 102 -2.11 -7.95 -12.27
N GLN A 103 -2.90 -8.35 -11.26
CA GLN A 103 -2.41 -8.46 -9.88
C GLN A 103 -1.17 -9.35 -9.78
N ARG A 104 -1.11 -10.44 -10.54
CA ARG A 104 0.04 -11.33 -10.56
C ARG A 104 1.31 -10.64 -11.07
N TYR A 105 1.18 -9.84 -12.12
CA TYR A 105 2.30 -9.06 -12.64
C TYR A 105 2.85 -8.09 -11.57
N MET A 106 1.95 -7.41 -10.86
CA MET A 106 2.31 -6.48 -9.80
C MET A 106 2.99 -7.17 -8.60
N LEU A 107 2.51 -8.36 -8.21
CA LEU A 107 3.16 -9.15 -7.16
C LEU A 107 4.57 -9.57 -7.55
N ASN A 108 4.77 -9.99 -8.81
CA ASN A 108 6.11 -10.32 -9.30
C ASN A 108 7.04 -9.10 -9.27
N LEU A 109 6.56 -7.91 -9.65
CA LEU A 109 7.35 -6.68 -9.55
C LEU A 109 7.76 -6.36 -8.11
N ILE A 110 6.86 -6.56 -7.13
CA ILE A 110 7.21 -6.39 -5.72
C ILE A 110 8.33 -7.36 -5.32
N ASP A 111 8.24 -8.62 -5.74
CA ASP A 111 9.25 -9.63 -5.42
C ASP A 111 10.59 -9.33 -6.09
N ASP A 112 10.58 -8.90 -7.34
CA ASP A 112 11.78 -8.48 -8.07
C ASP A 112 12.46 -7.28 -7.38
N MET A 113 11.67 -6.27 -6.97
CA MET A 113 12.17 -5.11 -6.25
C MET A 113 12.73 -5.49 -4.86
N ARG A 114 12.12 -6.42 -4.15
CA ARG A 114 12.66 -6.94 -2.88
C ARG A 114 14.04 -7.54 -3.04
N ILE A 115 14.23 -8.33 -4.10
CA ILE A 115 15.51 -8.96 -4.42
C ILE A 115 16.53 -7.89 -4.82
N GLU A 116 16.19 -7.02 -5.75
CA GLU A 116 17.08 -5.96 -6.25
C GLU A 116 17.53 -5.03 -5.11
N LYS A 117 16.61 -4.60 -4.27
CA LYS A 117 16.89 -3.69 -3.15
C LYS A 117 17.40 -4.39 -1.89
N ARG A 118 17.64 -5.71 -1.97
CA ARG A 118 18.20 -6.52 -0.86
C ARG A 118 17.45 -6.34 0.46
N GLY A 119 16.12 -6.29 0.42
CA GLY A 119 15.26 -6.12 1.58
C GLY A 119 15.06 -4.69 2.06
N ASN A 120 15.64 -3.70 1.38
CA ASN A 120 15.37 -2.27 1.68
C ASN A 120 14.04 -1.77 1.05
N TYR A 121 13.31 -2.63 0.40
CA TYR A 121 12.00 -2.37 -0.18
C TYR A 121 11.05 -3.50 0.16
N ASP A 122 9.80 -3.17 0.42
CA ASP A 122 8.71 -4.13 0.53
C ASP A 122 7.37 -3.47 0.13
N GLY A 123 6.40 -4.29 -0.20
CA GLY A 123 5.06 -3.85 -0.55
C GLY A 123 4.06 -5.00 -0.51
N PHE A 124 2.78 -4.66 -0.47
CA PHE A 124 1.72 -5.64 -0.58
C PHE A 124 0.42 -5.01 -1.10
N PHE A 125 -0.46 -5.86 -1.59
CA PHE A 125 -1.84 -5.49 -1.90
C PHE A 125 -2.74 -5.82 -0.71
N GLY A 126 -3.41 -4.78 -0.21
CA GLY A 126 -4.39 -4.88 0.86
C GLY A 126 -5.78 -4.49 0.38
N LYS A 127 -6.79 -5.13 0.94
CA LYS A 127 -8.19 -4.72 0.80
C LYS A 127 -8.53 -3.78 1.96
N VAL A 128 -9.17 -2.66 1.65
CA VAL A 128 -9.69 -1.74 2.68
C VAL A 128 -10.75 -2.48 3.49
N SER A 129 -10.44 -2.76 4.74
CA SER A 129 -11.33 -3.45 5.68
C SER A 129 -12.13 -2.48 6.53
N ASN A 130 -11.54 -1.33 6.85
CA ASN A 130 -12.17 -0.28 7.62
C ASN A 130 -11.53 1.07 7.32
N PHE A 131 -12.24 2.16 7.58
CA PHE A 131 -11.69 3.51 7.59
C PHE A 131 -12.45 4.39 8.56
N SER A 132 -11.79 5.42 9.03
CA SER A 132 -12.39 6.49 9.85
C SER A 132 -11.72 7.82 9.54
N TRP A 133 -12.42 8.89 9.82
CA TRP A 133 -11.86 10.23 9.70
C TRP A 133 -12.46 11.17 10.73
N LYS A 134 -11.75 12.24 11.02
CA LYS A 134 -12.19 13.31 11.90
C LYS A 134 -11.69 14.66 11.41
N ILE A 135 -12.45 15.71 11.71
CA ILE A 135 -12.03 17.10 11.51
C ILE A 135 -11.29 17.55 12.77
N ASN A 136 -10.12 18.11 12.59
CA ASN A 136 -9.33 18.72 13.64
C ASN A 136 -9.76 20.18 13.88
N THR A 137 -9.33 20.75 15.01
CA THR A 137 -9.65 22.14 15.38
C THR A 137 -9.07 23.19 14.45
N ASP A 138 -8.01 22.84 13.71
CA ASP A 138 -7.36 23.67 12.69
C ASP A 138 -8.04 23.59 11.31
N GLY A 139 -9.11 22.80 11.17
CA GLY A 139 -9.80 22.56 9.91
C GLY A 139 -9.18 21.47 9.03
N SER A 140 -8.10 20.85 9.45
CA SER A 140 -7.52 19.69 8.77
C SER A 140 -8.32 18.41 9.05
N TYR A 141 -8.11 17.38 8.22
CA TYR A 141 -8.75 16.07 8.34
C TYR A 141 -7.70 15.03 8.67
N SER A 142 -7.89 14.32 9.77
CA SER A 142 -7.13 13.11 10.10
C SER A 142 -7.92 11.90 9.62
N ILE A 143 -7.27 11.03 8.85
CA ILE A 143 -7.87 9.88 8.19
C ILE A 143 -7.09 8.65 8.60
N SER A 144 -7.79 7.57 8.94
CA SER A 144 -7.19 6.26 9.25
C SER A 144 -7.81 5.20 8.35
N ILE A 145 -6.98 4.38 7.71
CA ILE A 145 -7.39 3.32 6.79
C ILE A 145 -6.77 2.01 7.25
N ASP A 146 -7.60 0.99 7.43
CA ASP A 146 -7.15 -0.37 7.75
C ASP A 146 -7.17 -1.24 6.50
N LEU A 147 -6.03 -1.86 6.23
CA LEU A 147 -5.81 -2.76 5.11
C LEU A 147 -5.56 -4.19 5.61
N ILE A 148 -6.12 -5.16 4.91
CA ILE A 148 -5.87 -6.58 5.15
C ILE A 148 -5.49 -7.28 3.86
N THR A 149 -4.51 -8.17 3.91
CA THR A 149 -4.07 -8.93 2.72
C THR A 149 -5.20 -9.79 2.17
N LEU A 150 -5.29 -9.87 0.85
CA LEU A 150 -6.27 -10.72 0.16
C LEU A 150 -6.12 -12.21 0.49
N GLY A 151 -4.90 -12.67 0.81
CA GLY A 151 -4.61 -14.05 1.16
C GLY A 151 -5.30 -14.56 2.42
N SER A 152 -5.55 -13.69 3.41
CA SER A 152 -6.20 -14.07 4.67
C SER A 152 -7.66 -14.50 4.47
N VAL A 153 -8.35 -13.91 3.51
CA VAL A 153 -9.74 -14.26 3.17
C VAL A 153 -9.79 -15.63 2.52
N ILE A 154 -8.84 -15.95 1.64
CA ILE A 154 -8.78 -17.23 0.94
C ILE A 154 -8.43 -18.36 1.91
N GLU A 155 -7.51 -18.14 2.87
CA GLU A 155 -7.17 -19.15 3.88
C GLU A 155 -8.33 -19.43 4.82
N SER A 156 -9.06 -18.42 5.27
CA SER A 156 -10.25 -18.61 6.10
C SER A 156 -11.39 -19.34 5.37
N MET A 157 -11.52 -19.13 4.06
CA MET A 157 -12.48 -19.88 3.24
C MET A 157 -12.07 -21.34 3.01
N LYS A 158 -10.78 -21.63 2.89
CA LYS A 158 -10.28 -23.01 2.74
C LYS A 158 -10.51 -23.87 3.98
N VAL A 159 -10.39 -23.30 5.17
CA VAL A 159 -10.64 -24.02 6.43
C VAL A 159 -12.11 -24.46 6.51
N ASN A 160 -13.05 -23.61 6.09
CA ASN A 160 -14.47 -23.95 6.10
C ASN A 160 -14.86 -24.99 5.03
N LEU A 161 -14.12 -25.09 3.93
CA LEU A 161 -14.39 -26.10 2.89
C LEU A 161 -13.82 -27.48 3.24
N THR A 162 -12.80 -27.55 4.11
CA THR A 162 -12.17 -28.84 4.46
C THR A 162 -12.99 -29.61 5.50
N GLU A 163 -13.70 -28.93 6.39
CA GLU A 163 -14.56 -29.58 7.38
C GLU A 163 -15.83 -30.21 6.78
N GLY A 164 -16.38 -29.59 5.71
CA GLY A 164 -17.55 -30.13 5.02
C GLY A 164 -17.27 -31.39 4.17
N THR A 165 -16.07 -31.52 3.62
CA THR A 165 -15.72 -32.59 2.69
C THR A 165 -15.37 -33.90 3.39
N ILE A 166 -15.00 -33.86 4.68
CA ILE A 166 -14.63 -35.09 5.45
C ILE A 166 -15.86 -35.86 5.89
N GLN A 167 -17.00 -35.22 6.09
CA GLN A 167 -18.24 -35.91 6.47
C GLN A 167 -18.89 -36.67 5.32
N ASP A 168 -18.81 -36.13 4.09
CA ASP A 168 -19.43 -36.81 2.93
C ASP A 168 -18.67 -38.05 2.46
N THR A 169 -17.35 -38.11 2.68
CA THR A 169 -16.55 -39.27 2.26
C THR A 169 -16.71 -40.47 3.21
N ALA A 170 -17.13 -40.24 4.45
CA ALA A 170 -17.38 -41.34 5.43
C ALA A 170 -18.71 -42.05 5.18
N VAL A 171 -19.71 -41.34 4.61
CA VAL A 171 -21.04 -41.90 4.32
C VAL A 171 -21.02 -42.80 3.08
N ILE A 172 -20.17 -42.52 2.10
CA ILE A 172 -20.08 -43.28 0.84
C ILE A 172 -19.35 -44.63 1.02
N LYS A 173 -18.58 -44.83 2.09
CA LYS A 173 -17.89 -46.12 2.39
C LYS A 173 -18.68 -47.08 3.25
N ALA A 174 -19.89 -46.71 3.71
CA ALA A 174 -20.74 -47.52 4.55
C ALA A 174 -22.02 -48.03 3.83
N ALA A 175 -22.13 -47.90 2.49
CA ALA A 175 -23.22 -48.44 1.68
C ALA A 175 -22.66 -49.52 0.70
#